data_acce771db597dd4171ef3489dfa3dec4
#
_entry.id   acce771db597dd4171ef3489dfa3dec4
#
_cell.length_a   1.000
_cell.length_b   1.000
_cell.length_c   1.000
_cell.angle_alpha   90.00
_cell.angle_beta   90.00
_cell.angle_gamma   90.00
#
_symmetry.space_group_name_H-M   'P 1'
#
loop_
_entity.id
_entity.type
_entity.pdbx_description
1 polymer ?
#
loop_
_entity_poly.entity_id
_entity_poly.type
_entity_poly.pdbx_seq_one_letter_code
_entity_poly.pdbx_strand_id
1 'polypeptide(L)'
;MYIIHVFVAVFFVYSVDAGTLKCRQCNRATTLSDCNRMVTCDDTLEDCFLDELITEQLTVVYEGGCRPKDVCSKAGRKKRDLVACSRCCANGDDCNSRLCAIPNHNISATQCYFCDHRSPSQSSISRPDQCVTLTTCQADEVCFTQARAMGSFYLGCQKKALCTILMQKVFQEMDLCNNQPETCGGIKRSINVCDSCCAMGGCNVGYCNRQNERLYRLWKQGLFDVHTLKTLNGSDQTSG
;
A
#
# COMPACT_ATOMS: atom_id res chain seq x y z
N MET A 1 35.32 -70.52 16.14
CA MET A 1 34.01 -69.96 16.54
C MET A 1 34.02 -68.46 16.19
N TYR A 2 33.50 -68.08 15.03
CA TYR A 2 33.53 -66.68 14.56
C TYR A 2 32.21 -66.04 14.93
N ILE A 3 32.25 -64.97 15.73
CA ILE A 3 31.08 -64.17 16.10
C ILE A 3 30.96 -63.08 15.04
N ILE A 4 29.92 -63.19 14.24
CA ILE A 4 29.56 -62.17 13.23
C ILE A 4 28.70 -61.11 13.96
N HIS A 5 29.26 -59.94 14.15
CA HIS A 5 28.51 -58.76 14.59
C HIS A 5 27.75 -58.14 13.41
N VAL A 6 26.43 -58.34 13.44
CA VAL A 6 25.51 -57.66 12.52
C VAL A 6 25.22 -56.25 13.05
N PHE A 7 25.81 -55.25 12.43
CA PHE A 7 25.44 -53.85 12.67
C PHE A 7 24.10 -53.56 11.96
N VAL A 8 23.05 -53.43 12.73
CA VAL A 8 21.77 -52.91 12.24
C VAL A 8 21.87 -51.39 12.26
N ALA A 9 22.07 -50.78 11.08
CA ALA A 9 21.99 -49.35 10.91
C ALA A 9 20.52 -48.90 10.88
N VAL A 10 20.05 -48.35 11.97
CA VAL A 10 18.71 -47.76 12.05
C VAL A 10 18.80 -46.37 11.37
N PHE A 11 18.32 -46.30 10.15
CA PHE A 11 18.12 -45.02 9.47
C PHE A 11 16.87 -44.37 10.06
N PHE A 12 17.05 -43.37 10.92
CA PHE A 12 15.97 -42.44 11.27
C PHE A 12 15.71 -41.57 10.05
N VAL A 13 14.66 -41.88 9.31
CA VAL A 13 14.09 -40.98 8.31
C VAL A 13 13.38 -39.90 9.12
N TYR A 14 14.04 -38.75 9.28
CA TYR A 14 13.35 -37.55 9.73
C TYR A 14 12.42 -37.13 8.60
N SER A 15 11.15 -37.40 8.77
CA SER A 15 10.11 -36.77 7.99
C SER A 15 10.15 -35.28 8.34
N VAL A 16 10.73 -34.46 7.49
CA VAL A 16 10.53 -33.02 7.55
C VAL A 16 9.07 -32.83 7.17
N ASP A 17 8.21 -32.65 8.16
CA ASP A 17 6.86 -32.18 7.89
C ASP A 17 7.03 -30.83 7.16
N ALA A 18 6.78 -30.84 5.85
CA ALA A 18 6.64 -29.63 5.10
C ALA A 18 5.50 -28.86 5.75
N GLY A 19 5.82 -27.78 6.44
CA GLY A 19 4.83 -26.96 7.08
C GLY A 19 3.86 -26.43 6.03
N THR A 20 2.60 -26.34 6.38
CA THR A 20 1.56 -25.79 5.50
C THR A 20 1.06 -24.49 6.08
N LEU A 21 0.97 -23.46 5.24
CA LEU A 21 0.46 -22.14 5.59
C LEU A 21 -0.90 -21.94 4.91
N LYS A 22 -1.94 -21.60 5.66
CA LYS A 22 -3.27 -21.34 5.11
C LYS A 22 -3.46 -19.85 4.88
N CYS A 23 -3.73 -19.48 3.64
CA CYS A 23 -3.91 -18.09 3.21
C CYS A 23 -5.33 -17.83 2.71
N ARG A 24 -5.85 -16.63 2.92
CA ARG A 24 -7.07 -16.18 2.23
C ARG A 24 -6.78 -16.00 0.76
N GLN A 25 -7.67 -16.55 -0.06
CA GLN A 25 -7.64 -16.44 -1.52
C GLN A 25 -8.81 -15.63 -2.02
N CYS A 26 -8.50 -14.66 -2.86
CA CYS A 26 -9.47 -13.92 -3.66
C CYS A 26 -8.83 -13.45 -4.96
N ASN A 27 -9.66 -13.22 -5.97
CA ASN A 27 -9.23 -12.68 -7.25
C ASN A 27 -10.19 -11.55 -7.63
N ARG A 28 -9.69 -10.30 -7.60
CA ARG A 28 -10.45 -9.07 -7.88
C ARG A 28 -11.72 -8.92 -7.02
N ALA A 29 -11.65 -9.31 -5.77
CA ALA A 29 -12.73 -9.12 -4.81
C ALA A 29 -12.96 -7.62 -4.56
N THR A 30 -14.21 -7.17 -4.50
CA THR A 30 -14.55 -5.77 -4.28
C THR A 30 -14.51 -5.38 -2.81
N THR A 31 -14.59 -6.36 -1.92
CA THR A 31 -14.43 -6.18 -0.47
C THR A 31 -13.50 -7.26 0.11
N LEU A 32 -12.86 -6.96 1.23
CA LEU A 32 -12.03 -7.95 1.93
C LEU A 32 -12.83 -9.12 2.48
N SER A 33 -14.11 -8.93 2.78
CA SER A 33 -15.01 -10.00 3.22
C SER A 33 -15.23 -11.07 2.14
N ASP A 34 -15.07 -10.70 0.87
CA ASP A 34 -15.19 -11.63 -0.26
C ASP A 34 -13.93 -12.49 -0.41
N CYS A 35 -12.82 -12.12 0.25
CA CYS A 35 -11.61 -12.93 0.38
C CYS A 35 -11.78 -13.98 1.50
N ASN A 36 -12.78 -14.85 1.39
CA ASN A 36 -13.16 -15.81 2.43
C ASN A 36 -12.74 -17.26 2.15
N ARG A 37 -12.24 -17.55 0.96
CA ARG A 37 -11.74 -18.87 0.60
C ARG A 37 -10.34 -19.07 1.16
N MET A 38 -10.09 -20.22 1.79
CA MET A 38 -8.76 -20.62 2.26
C MET A 38 -8.07 -21.48 1.22
N VAL A 39 -6.79 -21.21 1.01
CA VAL A 39 -5.88 -22.02 0.19
C VAL A 39 -4.68 -22.44 1.04
N THR A 40 -4.17 -23.65 0.81
CA THR A 40 -2.96 -24.13 1.47
C THR A 40 -1.75 -23.85 0.61
N CYS A 41 -0.77 -23.16 1.17
CA CYS A 41 0.52 -22.82 0.54
C CYS A 41 1.63 -23.70 1.13
N ASP A 42 2.67 -23.91 0.37
CA ASP A 42 3.91 -24.53 0.83
C ASP A 42 4.73 -23.46 1.60
N ASP A 43 4.79 -23.59 2.94
CA ASP A 43 5.46 -22.60 3.79
C ASP A 43 6.97 -22.52 3.58
N THR A 44 7.57 -23.49 2.88
CA THR A 44 8.99 -23.46 2.53
C THR A 44 9.27 -22.58 1.31
N LEU A 45 8.33 -22.50 0.37
CA LEU A 45 8.46 -21.85 -0.92
C LEU A 45 7.63 -20.58 -1.08
N GLU A 46 6.52 -20.50 -0.34
CA GLU A 46 5.50 -19.47 -0.53
C GLU A 46 5.16 -18.74 0.77
N ASP A 47 4.73 -17.50 0.62
CA ASP A 47 4.12 -16.68 1.66
C ASP A 47 2.67 -16.38 1.31
N CYS A 48 1.84 -16.11 2.30
CA CYS A 48 0.54 -15.49 2.06
C CYS A 48 0.74 -14.07 1.55
N PHE A 49 -0.06 -13.65 0.57
CA PHE A 49 -0.06 -12.26 0.11
C PHE A 49 -1.46 -11.67 0.09
N LEU A 50 -1.52 -10.36 0.15
CA LEU A 50 -2.69 -9.56 -0.15
C LEU A 50 -2.25 -8.30 -0.91
N ASP A 51 -2.86 -8.09 -2.08
CA ASP A 51 -2.74 -6.88 -2.88
C ASP A 51 -4.06 -6.12 -2.84
N GLU A 52 -3.98 -4.82 -2.64
CA GLU A 52 -5.06 -3.86 -2.91
C GLU A 52 -4.72 -3.15 -4.20
N LEU A 53 -5.58 -3.32 -5.19
CA LEU A 53 -5.39 -2.82 -6.56
C LEU A 53 -6.45 -1.78 -6.87
N ILE A 54 -6.06 -0.74 -7.59
CA ILE A 54 -6.97 0.23 -8.17
C ILE A 54 -7.05 -0.05 -9.66
N THR A 55 -8.24 -0.40 -10.12
CA THR A 55 -8.48 -0.68 -11.54
C THR A 55 -8.45 0.59 -12.38
N GLU A 56 -8.45 0.45 -13.70
CA GLU A 56 -8.59 1.58 -14.63
C GLU A 56 -9.90 2.37 -14.42
N GLN A 57 -10.94 1.68 -13.93
CA GLN A 57 -12.23 2.30 -13.57
C GLN A 57 -12.24 2.91 -12.18
N LEU A 58 -11.06 3.00 -11.52
CA LEU A 58 -10.86 3.56 -10.18
C LEU A 58 -11.59 2.81 -9.06
N THR A 59 -11.99 1.56 -9.30
CA THR A 59 -12.51 0.69 -8.26
C THR A 59 -11.36 0.01 -7.52
N VAL A 60 -11.50 -0.09 -6.20
CA VAL A 60 -10.58 -0.88 -5.37
C VAL A 60 -10.99 -2.35 -5.48
N VAL A 61 -10.01 -3.21 -5.75
CA VAL A 61 -10.20 -4.66 -5.72
C VAL A 61 -9.03 -5.31 -4.97
N TYR A 62 -9.31 -6.47 -4.39
CA TYR A 62 -8.35 -7.23 -3.60
C TYR A 62 -7.98 -8.52 -4.31
N GLU A 63 -6.69 -8.86 -4.28
CA GLU A 63 -6.17 -10.16 -4.70
C GLU A 63 -5.35 -10.76 -3.56
N GLY A 64 -5.60 -12.01 -3.24
CA GLY A 64 -4.90 -12.70 -2.16
C GLY A 64 -4.70 -14.18 -2.45
N GLY A 65 -3.77 -14.81 -1.77
CA GLY A 65 -3.44 -16.24 -1.91
C GLY A 65 -2.01 -16.54 -1.52
N CYS A 66 -1.42 -17.54 -2.20
CA CYS A 66 -0.02 -17.94 -2.07
C CYS A 66 0.84 -17.19 -3.10
N ARG A 67 2.03 -16.80 -2.71
CA ARG A 67 3.01 -16.14 -3.61
C ARG A 67 4.42 -16.61 -3.27
N PRO A 68 5.27 -16.93 -4.28
CA PRO A 68 6.66 -17.30 -4.03
C PRO A 68 7.40 -16.26 -3.18
N LYS A 69 8.21 -16.70 -2.22
CA LYS A 69 8.96 -15.83 -1.29
C LYS A 69 9.86 -14.83 -2.00
N ASP A 70 10.49 -15.24 -3.10
CA ASP A 70 11.34 -14.36 -3.91
C ASP A 70 10.55 -13.24 -4.60
N VAL A 71 9.26 -13.47 -4.92
CA VAL A 71 8.35 -12.46 -5.46
C VAL A 71 7.87 -11.52 -4.35
N CYS A 72 7.60 -12.04 -3.16
CA CYS A 72 7.25 -11.26 -1.98
C CYS A 72 8.35 -10.26 -1.61
N SER A 73 9.62 -10.68 -1.69
CA SER A 73 10.77 -9.80 -1.44
C SER A 73 10.94 -8.70 -2.49
N LYS A 74 10.41 -8.88 -3.69
CA LYS A 74 10.51 -7.96 -4.83
C LYS A 74 9.20 -7.20 -5.10
N ALA A 75 8.23 -7.26 -4.19
CA ALA A 75 6.86 -6.81 -4.40
C ALA A 75 6.76 -5.40 -5.00
N GLY A 76 5.97 -5.25 -6.06
CA GLY A 76 5.56 -3.95 -6.57
C GLY A 76 5.42 -3.77 -8.08
N ARG A 77 5.41 -4.83 -8.91
CA ARG A 77 5.31 -4.65 -10.37
C ARG A 77 4.25 -5.52 -11.02
N LYS A 78 2.98 -5.09 -10.98
CA LYS A 78 2.00 -5.48 -11.98
C LYS A 78 1.73 -4.32 -12.94
N LYS A 79 1.72 -4.60 -14.23
CA LYS A 79 1.82 -3.60 -15.32
C LYS A 79 0.52 -2.85 -15.69
N ARG A 80 -0.65 -3.19 -15.14
CA ARG A 80 -1.94 -2.60 -15.58
C ARG A 80 -2.73 -1.94 -14.46
N ASP A 81 -2.80 -2.55 -13.29
CA ASP A 81 -3.51 -1.96 -12.16
C ASP A 81 -2.56 -1.20 -11.24
N LEU A 82 -3.02 -0.10 -10.68
CA LEU A 82 -2.26 0.63 -9.69
C LEU A 82 -2.30 -0.13 -8.37
N VAL A 83 -1.14 -0.61 -7.90
CA VAL A 83 -1.03 -1.29 -6.61
C VAL A 83 -1.06 -0.25 -5.49
N ALA A 84 -2.15 -0.19 -4.74
CA ALA A 84 -2.27 0.68 -3.56
C ALA A 84 -1.57 0.08 -2.34
N CYS A 85 -1.69 -1.23 -2.17
CA CYS A 85 -1.00 -1.99 -1.14
C CYS A 85 -0.60 -3.36 -1.70
N SER A 86 0.58 -3.86 -1.37
CA SER A 86 1.03 -5.22 -1.65
C SER A 86 1.89 -5.69 -0.50
N ARG A 87 1.44 -6.69 0.21
CA ARG A 87 2.12 -7.23 1.40
C ARG A 87 2.10 -8.73 1.42
N CYS A 88 3.12 -9.30 2.05
CA CYS A 88 3.22 -10.73 2.31
C CYS A 88 3.43 -10.99 3.80
N CYS A 89 3.06 -12.18 4.25
CA CYS A 89 3.26 -12.67 5.62
C CYS A 89 3.42 -14.18 5.64
N ALA A 90 4.17 -14.66 6.63
CA ALA A 90 4.39 -16.09 6.90
C ALA A 90 4.27 -16.44 8.40
N ASN A 91 3.71 -15.54 9.21
CA ASN A 91 3.68 -15.64 10.66
C ASN A 91 2.47 -16.39 11.21
N GLY A 92 1.84 -17.22 10.42
CA GLY A 92 0.72 -18.09 10.81
C GLY A 92 -0.42 -18.13 9.80
N ASP A 93 -1.35 -19.05 10.01
CA ASP A 93 -2.55 -19.19 9.18
C ASP A 93 -3.37 -17.90 9.16
N ASP A 94 -3.98 -17.61 8.01
CA ASP A 94 -4.85 -16.43 7.80
C ASP A 94 -4.15 -15.07 8.02
N CYS A 95 -2.82 -15.03 8.03
CA CYS A 95 -2.07 -13.81 8.28
C CYS A 95 -2.36 -12.70 7.26
N ASN A 96 -2.74 -13.07 6.04
CA ASN A 96 -3.06 -12.10 4.99
C ASN A 96 -4.47 -11.48 5.10
N SER A 97 -5.29 -11.93 6.03
CA SER A 97 -6.64 -11.37 6.25
C SER A 97 -6.64 -9.88 6.60
N ARG A 98 -5.51 -9.36 7.08
CA ARG A 98 -5.38 -7.98 7.55
C ARG A 98 -4.22 -7.20 6.94
N LEU A 99 -3.50 -7.75 5.96
CA LEU A 99 -2.26 -7.16 5.47
C LEU A 99 -2.43 -5.80 4.78
N CYS A 100 -3.48 -5.64 3.97
CA CYS A 100 -3.85 -4.38 3.33
C CYS A 100 -5.10 -3.76 3.96
N ALA A 101 -5.73 -4.48 4.86
CA ALA A 101 -6.77 -3.99 5.71
C ALA A 101 -6.14 -3.31 6.93
N ILE A 102 -5.70 -2.13 6.73
CA ILE A 102 -6.01 -1.17 7.78
C ILE A 102 -7.50 -0.98 7.61
N PRO A 103 -8.30 -1.30 8.64
CA PRO A 103 -9.74 -1.24 8.47
C PRO A 103 -10.12 0.20 8.13
N ASN A 104 -10.24 0.52 6.83
CA ASN A 104 -10.78 1.78 6.36
C ASN A 104 -12.20 2.01 6.88
N HIS A 105 -12.84 0.96 7.41
CA HIS A 105 -14.20 1.03 7.94
C HIS A 105 -14.34 1.77 9.26
N ASN A 106 -13.22 2.11 9.96
CA ASN A 106 -13.25 2.86 11.22
C ASN A 106 -12.28 4.04 11.29
N ILE A 107 -11.59 4.38 10.19
CA ILE A 107 -10.77 5.58 10.16
C ILE A 107 -11.71 6.76 9.95
N SER A 108 -11.83 7.62 10.96
CA SER A 108 -12.64 8.84 10.83
C SER A 108 -12.04 9.75 9.75
N ALA A 109 -12.88 10.61 9.17
CA ALA A 109 -12.45 11.56 8.13
C ALA A 109 -11.30 12.48 8.58
N THR A 110 -11.10 12.62 9.88
CA THR A 110 -10.05 13.44 10.50
C THR A 110 -8.81 12.64 10.90
N GLN A 111 -8.80 11.32 10.75
CA GLN A 111 -7.65 10.49 11.09
C GLN A 111 -6.75 10.26 9.89
N CYS A 112 -5.45 10.43 10.09
CA CYS A 112 -4.42 10.26 9.09
C CYS A 112 -3.33 9.32 9.59
N TYR A 113 -2.61 8.67 8.69
CA TYR A 113 -1.40 7.95 9.08
C TYR A 113 -0.36 8.93 9.56
N PHE A 114 0.36 8.54 10.63
CA PHE A 114 1.42 9.33 11.23
C PHE A 114 2.70 8.50 11.34
N CYS A 115 3.69 8.85 10.55
CA CYS A 115 5.03 8.29 10.62
C CYS A 115 6.06 9.35 10.24
N ASP A 116 7.08 9.49 11.06
CA ASP A 116 8.26 10.30 10.74
C ASP A 116 9.51 9.42 10.76
N HIS A 117 10.03 9.13 9.58
CA HIS A 117 11.26 8.32 9.42
C HIS A 117 12.47 8.91 10.15
N ARG A 118 12.46 10.19 10.48
CA ARG A 118 13.54 10.86 11.26
C ARG A 118 13.36 10.72 12.76
N SER A 119 12.19 10.29 13.22
CA SER A 119 11.96 10.06 14.63
C SER A 119 12.71 8.83 15.11
N PRO A 120 13.52 8.91 16.15
CA PRO A 120 14.23 7.75 16.71
C PRO A 120 13.30 6.60 17.11
N SER A 121 12.07 6.91 17.53
CA SER A 121 11.04 5.93 17.91
C SER A 121 10.44 5.20 16.71
N GLN A 122 10.60 5.71 15.49
CA GLN A 122 10.02 5.16 14.26
C GLN A 122 11.09 4.84 13.21
N SER A 123 12.35 4.86 13.57
CA SER A 123 13.48 4.59 12.66
C SER A 123 13.49 3.17 12.07
N SER A 124 12.74 2.23 12.67
CA SER A 124 12.55 0.88 12.14
C SER A 124 11.60 0.83 10.93
N ILE A 125 10.79 1.88 10.71
CA ILE A 125 9.88 1.97 9.58
C ILE A 125 10.67 2.50 8.38
N SER A 126 11.07 1.60 7.48
CA SER A 126 11.91 1.94 6.33
C SER A 126 11.12 2.36 5.09
N ARG A 127 9.80 2.11 5.07
CA ARG A 127 8.94 2.38 3.91
C ARG A 127 7.60 2.97 4.34
N PRO A 128 7.04 3.92 3.56
CA PRO A 128 5.77 4.57 3.88
C PRO A 128 4.57 3.61 4.01
N ASP A 129 4.60 2.50 3.26
CA ASP A 129 3.55 1.46 3.30
C ASP A 129 3.55 0.61 4.58
N GLN A 130 4.60 0.71 5.39
CA GLN A 130 4.70 0.07 6.71
C GLN A 130 4.12 0.95 7.83
N CYS A 131 3.72 2.18 7.53
CA CYS A 131 3.12 3.09 8.49
C CYS A 131 1.74 2.59 8.90
N VAL A 132 1.57 2.29 10.19
CA VAL A 132 0.30 1.78 10.76
C VAL A 132 -0.24 2.65 11.90
N THR A 133 0.54 3.64 12.34
CA THR A 133 0.14 4.58 13.39
C THR A 133 -0.84 5.59 12.83
N LEU A 134 -1.94 5.86 13.56
CA LEU A 134 -2.91 6.89 13.20
C LEU A 134 -2.79 8.07 14.17
N THR A 135 -3.04 9.26 13.64
CA THR A 135 -3.20 10.49 14.42
C THR A 135 -4.50 11.19 14.03
N THR A 136 -5.07 11.95 14.92
CA THR A 136 -6.24 12.79 14.64
C THR A 136 -5.77 14.19 14.28
N CYS A 137 -6.11 14.65 13.09
CA CYS A 137 -5.80 16.00 12.63
C CYS A 137 -6.79 17.02 13.20
N GLN A 138 -6.36 18.27 13.30
CA GLN A 138 -7.22 19.39 13.68
C GLN A 138 -8.26 19.68 12.60
N ALA A 139 -9.29 20.45 12.92
CA ALA A 139 -10.40 20.73 12.00
C ALA A 139 -9.97 21.41 10.69
N ASP A 140 -8.88 22.18 10.72
CA ASP A 140 -8.30 22.89 9.58
C ASP A 140 -7.12 22.14 8.93
N GLU A 141 -6.91 20.88 9.32
CA GLU A 141 -5.84 20.02 8.80
C GLU A 141 -6.41 18.85 7.99
N VAL A 142 -5.55 18.35 7.11
CA VAL A 142 -5.83 17.22 6.24
C VAL A 142 -4.64 16.26 6.23
N CYS A 143 -4.86 15.06 5.72
CA CYS A 143 -3.79 14.08 5.60
C CYS A 143 -2.72 14.52 4.61
N PHE A 144 -1.48 14.38 5.03
CA PHE A 144 -0.30 14.81 4.29
C PHE A 144 0.73 13.69 4.19
N THR A 145 1.35 13.57 3.04
CA THR A 145 2.48 12.67 2.77
C THR A 145 3.60 13.49 2.14
N GLN A 146 4.81 13.34 2.66
CA GLN A 146 6.00 13.94 2.08
C GLN A 146 7.07 12.87 1.89
N ALA A 147 7.60 12.76 0.66
CA ALA A 147 8.86 12.07 0.42
C ALA A 147 9.98 13.12 0.40
N ARG A 148 11.08 12.81 1.07
CA ARG A 148 12.24 13.70 1.20
C ARG A 148 13.47 13.06 0.54
N ALA A 149 14.50 13.85 0.35
CA ALA A 149 15.80 13.35 -0.11
C ALA A 149 16.29 12.18 0.75
N MET A 150 17.11 11.31 0.15
CA MET A 150 17.68 10.11 0.80
C MET A 150 16.67 9.07 1.27
N GLY A 151 15.47 9.03 0.62
CA GLY A 151 14.46 8.02 0.92
C GLY A 151 13.70 8.25 2.22
N SER A 152 13.95 9.35 2.95
CA SER A 152 13.18 9.68 4.13
C SER A 152 11.77 10.15 3.76
N PHE A 153 10.82 9.91 4.65
CA PHE A 153 9.42 10.29 4.44
C PHE A 153 8.78 10.79 5.74
N TYR A 154 7.68 11.49 5.56
CA TYR A 154 6.80 11.92 6.63
C TYR A 154 5.35 11.72 6.21
N LEU A 155 4.55 11.13 7.08
CA LEU A 155 3.10 11.04 6.98
C LEU A 155 2.51 11.71 8.23
N GLY A 156 1.44 12.48 8.04
CA GLY A 156 0.83 13.16 9.20
C GLY A 156 -0.28 14.11 8.76
N CYS A 157 -0.43 15.19 9.49
CA CYS A 157 -1.39 16.25 9.24
C CYS A 157 -0.70 17.50 8.70
N GLN A 158 -1.40 18.26 7.87
CA GLN A 158 -0.96 19.55 7.36
C GLN A 158 -2.16 20.49 7.19
N LYS A 159 -1.93 21.80 7.33
CA LYS A 159 -2.97 22.81 7.14
C LYS A 159 -3.60 22.71 5.75
N LYS A 160 -4.92 22.65 5.71
CA LYS A 160 -5.69 22.49 4.46
C LYS A 160 -5.37 23.57 3.43
N ALA A 161 -5.23 24.83 3.87
CA ALA A 161 -4.90 25.94 2.98
C ALA A 161 -3.57 25.74 2.25
N LEU A 162 -2.52 25.27 2.98
CA LEU A 162 -1.23 24.95 2.36
C LEU A 162 -1.35 23.78 1.40
N CYS A 163 -2.05 22.72 1.82
CA CYS A 163 -2.29 21.53 1.01
C CYS A 163 -3.01 21.83 -0.31
N THR A 164 -3.99 22.73 -0.31
CA THR A 164 -4.67 23.16 -1.54
C THR A 164 -3.69 23.78 -2.53
N ILE A 165 -2.82 24.67 -2.07
CA ILE A 165 -1.79 25.30 -2.90
C ILE A 165 -0.79 24.27 -3.44
N LEU A 166 -0.32 23.37 -2.56
CA LEU A 166 0.61 22.32 -2.94
C LEU A 166 0.02 21.39 -4.03
N MET A 167 -1.22 20.93 -3.84
CA MET A 167 -1.86 20.03 -4.81
C MET A 167 -2.17 20.71 -6.14
N GLN A 168 -2.57 21.98 -6.14
CA GLN A 168 -2.72 22.76 -7.37
C GLN A 168 -1.40 22.84 -8.15
N LYS A 169 -0.30 23.15 -7.46
CA LYS A 169 1.03 23.19 -8.06
C LYS A 169 1.44 21.84 -8.63
N VAL A 170 1.28 20.76 -7.85
CA VAL A 170 1.60 19.37 -8.28
C VAL A 170 0.83 19.02 -9.55
N PHE A 171 -0.47 19.31 -9.61
CA PHE A 171 -1.29 18.97 -10.77
C PHE A 171 -0.94 19.82 -11.99
N GLN A 172 -0.61 21.11 -11.81
CA GLN A 172 -0.11 21.96 -12.90
C GLN A 172 1.23 21.44 -13.46
N GLU A 173 2.15 21.02 -12.59
CA GLU A 173 3.42 20.43 -13.00
C GLU A 173 3.21 19.11 -13.76
N MET A 174 2.27 18.25 -13.29
CA MET A 174 1.92 17.03 -13.99
C MET A 174 1.26 17.28 -15.35
N ASP A 175 0.40 18.30 -15.47
CA ASP A 175 -0.18 18.72 -16.75
C ASP A 175 0.90 19.22 -17.73
N LEU A 176 1.83 20.02 -17.26
CA LEU A 176 2.95 20.49 -18.09
C LEU A 176 3.79 19.31 -18.58
N CYS A 177 4.07 18.35 -17.71
CA CYS A 177 4.84 17.15 -18.05
C CYS A 177 4.14 16.25 -19.07
N ASN A 178 2.83 16.13 -18.97
CA ASN A 178 2.07 15.30 -19.92
C ASN A 178 1.97 15.96 -21.31
N ASN A 179 1.91 17.31 -21.35
CA ASN A 179 1.79 18.06 -22.59
C ASN A 179 3.14 18.36 -23.27
N GLN A 180 4.22 18.43 -22.49
CA GLN A 180 5.57 18.77 -22.96
C GLN A 180 6.62 17.88 -22.27
N PRO A 181 6.77 16.62 -22.69
CA PRO A 181 7.68 15.65 -22.04
C PRO A 181 9.14 16.11 -22.00
N GLU A 182 9.56 16.93 -22.94
CA GLU A 182 10.94 17.42 -23.04
C GLU A 182 11.30 18.39 -21.91
N THR A 183 10.35 19.17 -21.42
CA THR A 183 10.55 20.12 -20.31
C THR A 183 10.65 19.42 -18.96
N CYS A 184 10.16 18.21 -18.86
CA CYS A 184 10.12 17.43 -17.61
C CYS A 184 11.43 16.76 -17.22
N GLY A 185 12.42 16.73 -18.11
CA GLY A 185 13.76 16.21 -17.80
C GLY A 185 14.46 16.94 -16.65
N GLY A 186 14.16 18.24 -16.47
CA GLY A 186 14.64 19.06 -15.36
C GLY A 186 13.89 18.82 -14.04
N ILE A 187 12.58 18.66 -14.11
CA ILE A 187 11.71 18.42 -12.96
C ILE A 187 11.98 17.03 -12.37
N LYS A 188 12.18 16.00 -13.18
CA LYS A 188 12.55 14.66 -12.74
C LYS A 188 13.85 14.58 -11.94
N ARG A 189 14.76 15.54 -12.07
CA ARG A 189 16.03 15.57 -11.31
C ARG A 189 15.98 16.33 -9.99
N SER A 190 15.00 17.20 -9.80
CA SER A 190 14.66 17.84 -8.51
C SER A 190 13.99 16.86 -7.51
N ILE A 191 13.87 15.60 -7.82
CA ILE A 191 12.86 14.61 -7.53
C ILE A 191 13.20 13.73 -6.33
N ASN A 192 13.75 14.27 -5.32
CA ASN A 192 13.69 13.54 -4.06
C ASN A 192 12.71 14.15 -3.06
N VAL A 193 11.91 15.11 -3.49
CA VAL A 193 10.90 15.75 -2.64
C VAL A 193 9.55 15.66 -3.35
N CYS A 194 8.61 15.03 -2.72
CA CYS A 194 7.23 14.89 -3.20
C CYS A 194 6.31 15.24 -2.04
N ASP A 195 5.35 16.10 -2.28
CA ASP A 195 4.28 16.43 -1.35
C ASP A 195 2.93 15.97 -1.91
N SER A 196 2.07 15.41 -1.05
CA SER A 196 0.72 14.97 -1.41
C SER A 196 -0.24 15.20 -0.26
N CYS A 197 -1.46 15.60 -0.58
CA CYS A 197 -2.50 15.87 0.41
C CYS A 197 -3.85 15.32 -0.01
N CYS A 198 -4.65 14.91 0.98
CA CYS A 198 -6.04 14.47 0.76
C CYS A 198 -6.86 14.61 2.06
N ALA A 199 -8.16 14.88 1.92
CA ALA A 199 -9.06 15.15 3.04
C ALA A 199 -10.05 14.00 3.31
N MET A 200 -9.55 12.76 3.21
CA MET A 200 -10.30 11.54 3.51
C MET A 200 -9.54 10.76 4.57
N GLY A 201 -10.22 10.08 5.48
CA GLY A 201 -9.58 9.31 6.53
C GLY A 201 -8.58 8.29 5.99
N GLY A 202 -7.34 8.34 6.48
CA GLY A 202 -6.27 7.40 6.10
C GLY A 202 -5.82 7.48 4.64
N CYS A 203 -6.17 8.52 3.90
CA CYS A 203 -5.87 8.62 2.47
C CYS A 203 -4.38 8.84 2.16
N ASN A 204 -3.58 9.20 3.15
CA ASN A 204 -2.13 9.45 3.02
C ASN A 204 -1.29 8.18 3.18
N VAL A 205 -1.81 7.02 2.78
CA VAL A 205 -1.10 5.74 2.86
C VAL A 205 -0.15 5.55 1.66
N GLY A 206 1.04 5.00 1.93
CA GLY A 206 1.99 4.58 0.90
C GLY A 206 2.85 5.70 0.31
N TYR A 207 3.32 5.49 -0.91
CA TYR A 207 4.30 6.36 -1.55
C TYR A 207 3.67 7.62 -2.13
N CYS A 208 4.25 8.78 -1.82
CA CYS A 208 3.80 10.11 -2.26
C CYS A 208 3.59 10.22 -3.78
N ASN A 209 4.54 9.75 -4.59
CA ASN A 209 4.42 9.83 -6.05
C ASN A 209 3.21 9.05 -6.59
N ARG A 210 2.96 7.84 -6.05
CA ARG A 210 1.80 7.03 -6.44
C ARG A 210 0.49 7.69 -6.02
N GLN A 211 0.49 8.33 -4.85
CA GLN A 211 -0.66 9.07 -4.37
C GLN A 211 -0.97 10.26 -5.29
N ASN A 212 0.05 11.04 -5.70
CA ASN A 212 -0.12 12.14 -6.64
C ASN A 212 -0.62 11.68 -8.00
N GLU A 213 -0.07 10.60 -8.56
CA GLU A 213 -0.55 10.02 -9.82
C GLU A 213 -2.03 9.61 -9.74
N ARG A 214 -2.43 8.98 -8.63
CA ARG A 214 -3.82 8.59 -8.38
C ARG A 214 -4.73 9.81 -8.31
N LEU A 215 -4.39 10.80 -7.46
CA LEU A 215 -5.22 11.99 -7.25
C LEU A 215 -5.30 12.84 -8.52
N TYR A 216 -4.20 12.95 -9.28
CA TYR A 216 -4.18 13.65 -10.56
C TYR A 216 -5.12 13.01 -11.59
N ARG A 217 -5.14 11.67 -11.72
CA ARG A 217 -6.08 10.97 -12.61
C ARG A 217 -7.53 11.24 -12.20
N LEU A 218 -7.84 11.17 -10.91
CA LEU A 218 -9.15 11.51 -10.38
C LEU A 218 -9.55 12.95 -10.68
N TRP A 219 -8.62 13.88 -10.53
CA TRP A 219 -8.84 15.30 -10.86
C TRP A 219 -9.11 15.49 -12.34
N LYS A 220 -8.35 14.88 -13.24
CA LYS A 220 -8.59 14.94 -14.71
C LYS A 220 -9.95 14.38 -15.11
N GLN A 221 -10.50 13.45 -14.35
CA GLN A 221 -11.82 12.86 -14.56
C GLN A 221 -12.95 13.64 -13.87
N GLY A 222 -12.65 14.72 -13.15
CA GLY A 222 -13.62 15.46 -12.36
C GLY A 222 -14.10 14.72 -11.11
N LEU A 223 -13.37 13.69 -10.67
CA LEU A 223 -13.70 12.86 -9.50
C LEU A 223 -12.93 13.24 -8.23
N PHE A 224 -12.07 14.24 -8.31
CA PHE A 224 -11.33 14.80 -7.17
C PHE A 224 -11.37 16.31 -7.24
N ASP A 225 -11.79 16.94 -6.16
CA ASP A 225 -11.80 18.40 -6.03
C ASP A 225 -10.55 18.85 -5.24
N VAL A 226 -9.71 19.64 -5.91
CA VAL A 226 -8.47 20.18 -5.34
C VAL A 226 -8.71 21.20 -4.23
N HIS A 227 -9.87 21.86 -4.21
CA HIS A 227 -10.19 22.87 -3.19
C HIS A 227 -10.68 22.25 -1.88
N THR A 228 -11.41 21.16 -1.97
CA THR A 228 -11.85 20.39 -0.79
C THR A 228 -10.89 19.27 -0.44
N LEU A 229 -10.01 18.87 -1.37
CA LEU A 229 -9.08 17.73 -1.29
C LEU A 229 -9.80 16.39 -1.09
N LYS A 230 -11.03 16.28 -1.59
CA LYS A 230 -11.89 15.10 -1.49
C LYS A 230 -12.22 14.50 -2.84
N THR A 231 -12.47 13.21 -2.85
CA THR A 231 -13.10 12.55 -4.00
C THR A 231 -14.58 12.91 -4.03
N LEU A 232 -15.08 13.22 -5.23
CA LEU A 232 -16.49 13.42 -5.49
C LEU A 232 -17.10 12.03 -5.73
N ASN A 233 -17.90 11.55 -4.78
CA ASN A 233 -18.68 10.33 -4.98
C ASN A 233 -19.74 10.62 -6.05
N GLY A 234 -19.89 9.71 -7.03
CA GLY A 234 -20.87 9.87 -8.11
C GLY A 234 -22.35 9.89 -7.66
N SER A 235 -22.61 9.82 -6.36
CA SER A 235 -23.94 9.98 -5.76
C SER A 235 -24.35 11.44 -5.51
N ASP A 236 -23.40 12.39 -5.54
CA ASP A 236 -23.71 13.81 -5.32
C ASP A 236 -23.99 14.59 -6.61
N GLN A 237 -23.99 13.92 -7.78
CA GLN A 237 -24.29 14.58 -9.06
C GLN A 237 -25.78 14.71 -9.38
N THR A 238 -26.70 14.40 -8.44
CA THR A 238 -28.15 14.48 -8.66
C THR A 238 -28.87 15.51 -7.79
N SER A 239 -28.24 16.64 -7.48
CA SER A 239 -28.97 17.77 -6.86
C SER A 239 -28.27 19.09 -7.20
N GLY A 240 -28.65 19.64 -8.33
CA GLY A 240 -28.30 20.97 -8.79
C GLY A 240 -29.10 21.34 -10.01
#